data_a16fd2c2e4afa3934cdcc777fd0b5945
#
_entry.id   a16fd2c2e4afa3934cdcc777fd0b5945
#
_cell.length_a   1.000
_cell.length_b   1.000
_cell.length_c   1.000
_cell.angle_alpha   90.00
_cell.angle_beta   90.00
_cell.angle_gamma   90.00
#
_symmetry.space_group_name_H-M   'P 1'
#
loop_
_entity.id
_entity.type
_entity.pdbx_description
1 polymer ?
#
loop_
_entity_poly.entity_id
_entity_poly.type
_entity_poly.pdbx_seq_one_letter_code
_entity_poly.pdbx_strand_id
1 'polypeptide(L)'
;MFDVVHIDEKWFYVKKIGQRVYVLTGKDGTPLEEAPVQYAQSKRHIKKVMFLRAVARPRGDWDGNIGLWPVVETHITQRWSVNRPAGVEEIKPVSMNRTLARRMLVTDVIPAIKAKWPQDQKATLIRIQQDNARPHVLEEDAEVLAAGRADGWNIRLENQPSQSPDLNCLDLGYFCSIQSLQSHTSPRTTEDLIKEVELARS
;
A
#
# COMPACT_ATOMS: atom_id res chain seq x y z
N MET A 1 -5.42 12.08 19.10
CA MET A 1 -4.59 11.15 18.33
C MET A 1 -3.70 11.91 17.32
N PHE A 2 -2.82 12.78 17.80
CA PHE A 2 -1.85 13.47 16.92
C PHE A 2 -0.49 12.77 16.90
N ASP A 3 -0.33 11.75 17.71
CA ASP A 3 0.87 10.96 17.99
C ASP A 3 0.82 9.54 17.40
N VAL A 4 -0.16 9.27 16.52
CA VAL A 4 -0.39 7.96 15.92
C VAL A 4 -0.14 8.00 14.42
N VAL A 5 0.65 7.04 13.95
CA VAL A 5 0.82 6.68 12.54
C VAL A 5 0.06 5.38 12.32
N HIS A 6 -0.97 5.40 11.50
CA HIS A 6 -1.72 4.21 11.11
C HIS A 6 -1.03 3.53 9.94
N ILE A 7 -0.80 2.22 10.04
CA ILE A 7 -0.29 1.41 8.94
C ILE A 7 -1.25 0.27 8.64
N ASP A 8 -1.37 -0.06 7.36
CA ASP A 8 -2.18 -1.18 6.89
C ASP A 8 -1.79 -1.59 5.46
N GLU A 9 -2.13 -2.80 5.05
CA GLU A 9 -1.86 -3.36 3.74
C GLU A 9 -3.13 -3.61 2.94
N LYS A 10 -3.07 -3.24 1.64
CA LYS A 10 -4.16 -3.46 0.69
C LYS A 10 -3.68 -4.05 -0.63
N TRP A 11 -4.45 -5.02 -1.14
CA TRP A 11 -4.28 -5.53 -2.48
C TRP A 11 -4.91 -4.60 -3.52
N PHE A 12 -4.12 -4.22 -4.50
CA PHE A 12 -4.56 -3.55 -5.71
C PHE A 12 -4.46 -4.51 -6.90
N TYR A 13 -5.41 -4.45 -7.80
CA TYR A 13 -5.54 -5.38 -8.91
C TYR A 13 -5.39 -4.65 -10.24
N VAL A 14 -4.69 -5.27 -11.19
CA VAL A 14 -4.56 -4.75 -12.56
C VAL A 14 -5.92 -4.63 -13.24
N LYS A 15 -6.84 -5.55 -12.92
CA LYS A 15 -8.22 -5.54 -13.43
C LYS A 15 -9.21 -5.93 -12.36
N LYS A 16 -10.34 -5.24 -12.30
CA LYS A 16 -11.47 -5.60 -11.43
C LYS A 16 -12.50 -6.35 -12.27
N ILE A 17 -12.68 -7.66 -12.03
CA ILE A 17 -13.71 -8.46 -12.72
C ILE A 17 -15.08 -8.13 -12.13
N GLY A 18 -16.09 -7.95 -13.02
CA GLY A 18 -17.47 -7.69 -12.63
C GLY A 18 -17.75 -6.23 -12.28
N GLN A 19 -16.87 -5.31 -12.62
CA GLN A 19 -17.19 -3.89 -12.51
C GLN A 19 -18.25 -3.53 -13.55
N ARG A 20 -19.33 -2.90 -13.11
CA ARG A 20 -20.32 -2.32 -14.03
C ARG A 20 -19.71 -1.09 -14.68
N VAL A 21 -19.68 -1.08 -15.99
CA VAL A 21 -19.28 0.09 -16.78
C VAL A 21 -20.56 0.78 -17.24
N TYR A 22 -20.70 2.05 -16.91
CA TYR A 22 -21.80 2.87 -17.42
C TYR A 22 -21.35 3.47 -18.74
N VAL A 23 -22.05 3.18 -19.80
CA VAL A 23 -21.82 3.73 -21.14
C VAL A 23 -22.88 4.80 -21.41
N LEU A 24 -22.48 5.94 -21.93
CA LEU A 24 -23.40 6.97 -22.37
C LEU A 24 -24.22 6.41 -23.54
N THR A 25 -25.53 6.54 -23.47
CA THR A 25 -26.44 6.12 -24.54
C THR A 25 -27.04 7.37 -25.23
N GLY A 26 -27.26 7.26 -26.54
CA GLY A 26 -28.04 8.22 -27.28
C GLY A 26 -29.50 8.24 -26.86
N LYS A 27 -30.29 9.16 -27.41
CA LYS A 27 -31.74 9.26 -27.14
C LYS A 27 -32.53 8.02 -27.56
N ASP A 28 -31.97 7.22 -28.45
CA ASP A 28 -32.52 5.95 -28.95
C ASP A 28 -32.09 4.72 -28.11
N GLY A 29 -31.30 4.93 -27.05
CA GLY A 29 -30.78 3.87 -26.20
C GLY A 29 -29.55 3.17 -26.75
N THR A 30 -29.00 3.58 -27.90
CA THR A 30 -27.76 3.03 -28.46
C THR A 30 -26.54 3.55 -27.69
N PRO A 31 -25.54 2.69 -27.35
CA PRO A 31 -24.31 3.13 -26.75
C PRO A 31 -23.57 4.13 -27.69
N LEU A 32 -23.18 5.27 -27.18
CA LEU A 32 -22.38 6.25 -27.91
C LEU A 32 -20.92 5.84 -28.02
N GLU A 33 -20.45 4.97 -27.11
CA GLU A 33 -19.10 4.42 -27.10
C GLU A 33 -19.19 2.91 -26.80
N GLU A 34 -18.32 2.11 -27.40
CA GLU A 34 -18.22 0.70 -27.05
C GLU A 34 -17.65 0.56 -25.63
N ALA A 35 -18.33 -0.21 -24.78
CA ALA A 35 -17.84 -0.53 -23.46
C ALA A 35 -16.46 -1.24 -23.59
N PRO A 36 -15.42 -0.80 -22.88
CA PRO A 36 -14.13 -1.46 -22.94
C PRO A 36 -14.26 -2.90 -22.46
N VAL A 37 -14.16 -3.85 -23.38
CA VAL A 37 -14.26 -5.27 -23.08
C VAL A 37 -13.00 -5.70 -22.35
N GLN A 38 -13.12 -6.04 -21.08
CA GLN A 38 -12.01 -6.50 -20.26
C GLN A 38 -12.03 -8.04 -20.20
N TYR A 39 -11.19 -8.68 -21.00
CA TYR A 39 -10.98 -10.12 -20.92
C TYR A 39 -9.91 -10.46 -19.89
N ALA A 40 -10.22 -11.36 -18.96
CA ALA A 40 -9.23 -12.07 -18.17
C ALA A 40 -9.40 -13.55 -18.42
N GLN A 41 -8.33 -14.26 -18.79
CA GLN A 41 -8.36 -15.70 -19.02
C GLN A 41 -8.88 -16.49 -17.82
N SER A 42 -8.64 -16.02 -16.60
CA SER A 42 -9.12 -16.59 -15.35
C SER A 42 -9.01 -15.59 -14.22
N LYS A 43 -9.95 -15.60 -13.28
CA LYS A 43 -9.88 -14.81 -12.03
C LYS A 43 -8.61 -15.08 -11.22
N ARG A 44 -8.04 -16.30 -11.32
CA ARG A 44 -6.82 -16.72 -10.60
C ARG A 44 -5.54 -16.09 -11.14
N HIS A 45 -5.56 -15.58 -12.38
CA HIS A 45 -4.38 -15.03 -13.05
C HIS A 45 -4.38 -13.49 -13.11
N ILE A 46 -5.29 -12.83 -12.40
CA ILE A 46 -5.28 -11.38 -12.32
C ILE A 46 -4.07 -10.95 -11.50
N LYS A 47 -3.19 -10.19 -12.14
CA LYS A 47 -2.04 -9.60 -11.47
C LYS A 47 -2.53 -8.64 -10.37
N LYS A 48 -1.89 -8.70 -9.21
CA LYS A 48 -2.17 -7.86 -8.07
C LYS A 48 -0.89 -7.52 -7.34
N VAL A 49 -0.86 -6.37 -6.70
CA VAL A 49 0.25 -5.93 -5.84
C VAL A 49 -0.34 -5.52 -4.50
N MET A 50 0.29 -5.95 -3.43
CA MET A 50 0.00 -5.46 -2.10
C MET A 50 0.79 -4.18 -1.85
N PHE A 51 0.19 -3.20 -1.19
CA PHE A 51 0.86 -2.00 -0.77
C PHE A 51 0.73 -1.83 0.73
N LEU A 52 1.83 -1.46 1.38
CA LEU A 52 1.84 -0.99 2.75
C LEU A 52 1.69 0.53 2.73
N ARG A 53 0.72 1.04 3.47
CA ARG A 53 0.45 2.48 3.63
C ARG A 53 0.76 2.92 5.05
N ALA A 54 1.30 4.12 5.20
CA ALA A 54 1.46 4.79 6.48
C ALA A 54 0.92 6.22 6.40
N VAL A 55 0.01 6.58 7.31
CA VAL A 55 -0.57 7.91 7.42
C VAL A 55 -0.65 8.34 8.88
N ALA A 56 -0.58 9.66 9.10
CA ALA A 56 -0.87 10.27 10.38
C ALA A 56 -1.95 11.34 10.21
N ARG A 57 -2.49 11.83 11.31
CA ARG A 57 -3.47 12.92 11.28
C ARG A 57 -2.83 14.19 10.73
N PRO A 58 -3.39 14.82 9.69
CA PRO A 58 -2.95 16.14 9.20
C PRO A 58 -2.97 17.22 10.28
N ARG A 59 -2.02 18.16 10.22
CA ARG A 59 -1.94 19.28 11.17
C ARG A 59 -1.10 20.44 10.62
N GLY A 60 -1.62 21.65 10.72
CA GLY A 60 -1.02 22.82 10.08
C GLY A 60 -0.85 22.58 8.58
N ASP A 61 0.33 22.86 8.05
CA ASP A 61 0.67 22.66 6.64
C ASP A 61 1.12 21.23 6.31
N TRP A 62 1.20 20.35 7.33
CA TRP A 62 1.58 18.97 7.14
C TRP A 62 0.37 18.07 6.85
N ASP A 63 0.38 17.41 5.72
CA ASP A 63 -0.71 16.57 5.20
C ASP A 63 -0.87 15.21 5.91
N GLY A 64 0.08 14.82 6.77
CA GLY A 64 0.08 13.51 7.44
C GLY A 64 0.49 12.35 6.55
N ASN A 65 0.92 12.60 5.32
CA ASN A 65 1.30 11.57 4.35
C ASN A 65 2.72 11.04 4.62
N ILE A 66 2.83 9.92 5.34
CA ILE A 66 4.13 9.28 5.63
C ILE A 66 4.67 8.55 4.40
N GLY A 67 3.93 7.58 3.87
CA GLY A 67 4.40 6.84 2.70
C GLY A 67 3.43 5.76 2.21
N LEU A 68 3.76 5.24 1.03
CA LEU A 68 3.10 4.10 0.38
C LEU A 68 4.18 3.29 -0.32
N TRP A 69 4.27 2.00 -0.03
CA TRP A 69 5.32 1.12 -0.56
C TRP A 69 4.72 -0.15 -1.14
N PRO A 70 5.11 -0.55 -2.37
CA PRO A 70 4.70 -1.83 -2.93
C PRO A 70 5.40 -2.98 -2.19
N VAL A 71 4.64 -4.02 -1.88
CA VAL A 71 5.15 -5.23 -1.24
C VAL A 71 5.61 -6.19 -2.33
N VAL A 72 6.88 -6.03 -2.72
CA VAL A 72 7.49 -6.73 -3.84
C VAL A 72 8.89 -7.24 -3.50
N GLU A 73 9.34 -8.23 -4.24
CA GLU A 73 10.73 -8.70 -4.25
C GLU A 73 11.29 -8.62 -5.67
N THR A 74 12.57 -8.28 -5.78
CA THR A 74 13.27 -8.29 -7.05
C THR A 74 13.93 -9.64 -7.26
N HIS A 75 13.65 -10.28 -8.38
CA HIS A 75 14.23 -11.55 -8.78
C HIS A 75 14.97 -11.40 -10.10
N ILE A 76 16.13 -12.04 -10.20
CA ILE A 76 16.83 -12.18 -11.48
C ILE A 76 16.28 -13.42 -12.19
N THR A 77 15.81 -13.26 -13.43
CA THR A 77 15.26 -14.35 -14.23
C THR A 77 16.36 -15.36 -14.56
N GLN A 78 16.18 -16.60 -14.13
CA GLN A 78 17.17 -17.68 -14.36
C GLN A 78 17.02 -18.35 -15.72
N ARG A 79 15.82 -18.32 -16.32
CA ARG A 79 15.50 -19.01 -17.56
C ARG A 79 15.07 -18.04 -18.65
N TRP A 80 15.54 -18.30 -19.86
CA TRP A 80 15.07 -17.62 -21.06
C TRP A 80 13.64 -18.07 -21.41
N SER A 81 12.80 -17.15 -21.85
CA SER A 81 11.48 -17.42 -22.43
C SER A 81 11.26 -16.52 -23.64
N VAL A 82 10.27 -16.87 -24.50
CA VAL A 82 9.95 -16.10 -25.72
C VAL A 82 9.70 -14.61 -25.42
N ASN A 83 9.16 -14.31 -24.25
CA ASN A 83 8.81 -12.94 -23.86
C ASN A 83 9.84 -12.28 -22.92
N ARG A 84 10.94 -12.99 -22.56
CA ARG A 84 11.86 -12.49 -21.54
C ARG A 84 13.22 -13.22 -21.57
N PRO A 85 14.34 -12.49 -21.71
CA PRO A 85 15.67 -13.07 -21.60
C PRO A 85 16.01 -13.47 -20.16
N ALA A 86 16.97 -14.38 -20.00
CA ALA A 86 17.58 -14.68 -18.71
C ALA A 86 18.46 -13.51 -18.25
N GLY A 87 18.63 -13.35 -16.94
CA GLY A 87 19.49 -12.32 -16.35
C GLY A 87 18.82 -10.95 -16.19
N VAL A 88 17.52 -10.81 -16.50
CA VAL A 88 16.78 -9.56 -16.33
C VAL A 88 16.14 -9.51 -14.94
N GLU A 89 16.20 -8.35 -14.29
CA GLU A 89 15.47 -8.10 -13.05
C GLU A 89 13.97 -8.08 -13.31
N GLU A 90 13.22 -8.78 -12.47
CA GLU A 90 11.76 -8.84 -12.48
C GLU A 90 11.22 -8.51 -11.11
N ILE A 91 10.26 -7.60 -11.06
CA ILE A 91 9.51 -7.28 -9.85
C ILE A 91 8.41 -8.33 -9.65
N LYS A 92 8.47 -9.03 -8.53
CA LYS A 92 7.49 -10.06 -8.17
C LYS A 92 6.68 -9.63 -6.95
N PRO A 93 5.35 -9.46 -7.09
CA PRO A 93 4.49 -9.22 -5.95
C PRO A 93 4.53 -10.39 -4.97
N VAL A 94 4.65 -10.08 -3.70
CA VAL A 94 4.63 -11.06 -2.61
C VAL A 94 3.56 -10.70 -1.58
N SER A 95 3.20 -11.68 -0.75
CA SER A 95 2.30 -11.44 0.39
C SER A 95 3.13 -11.05 1.61
N MET A 96 2.57 -10.20 2.47
CA MET A 96 3.19 -9.83 3.73
C MET A 96 3.44 -11.08 4.60
N ASN A 97 4.62 -11.14 5.17
CA ASN A 97 4.98 -12.07 6.22
C ASN A 97 5.79 -11.32 7.29
N ARG A 98 5.99 -11.92 8.47
CA ARG A 98 6.61 -11.24 9.61
C ARG A 98 8.02 -10.71 9.32
N THR A 99 8.84 -11.46 8.59
CA THR A 99 10.19 -11.04 8.22
C THR A 99 10.16 -9.83 7.28
N LEU A 100 9.27 -9.85 6.30
CA LEU A 100 9.08 -8.75 5.36
C LEU A 100 8.48 -7.52 6.06
N ALA A 101 7.48 -7.72 6.92
CA ALA A 101 6.88 -6.65 7.72
C ALA A 101 7.93 -5.94 8.60
N ARG A 102 8.78 -6.72 9.32
CA ARG A 102 9.89 -6.16 10.10
C ARG A 102 10.85 -5.36 9.22
N ARG A 103 11.29 -5.94 8.09
CA ARG A 103 12.17 -5.25 7.16
C ARG A 103 11.57 -3.92 6.72
N MET A 104 10.32 -3.91 6.24
CA MET A 104 9.66 -2.69 5.76
C MET A 104 9.46 -1.66 6.88
N LEU A 105 9.16 -2.08 8.11
CA LEU A 105 9.11 -1.17 9.26
C LEU A 105 10.45 -0.48 9.50
N VAL A 106 11.55 -1.24 9.48
CA VAL A 106 12.90 -0.75 9.80
C VAL A 106 13.50 0.05 8.64
N THR A 107 13.29 -0.38 7.38
CA THR A 107 13.95 0.24 6.22
C THR A 107 13.13 1.33 5.54
N ASP A 108 11.81 1.29 5.68
CA ASP A 108 10.91 2.18 4.92
C ASP A 108 10.06 3.07 5.84
N VAL A 109 9.26 2.48 6.72
CA VAL A 109 8.26 3.22 7.52
C VAL A 109 8.92 4.12 8.57
N ILE A 110 9.78 3.58 9.43
CA ILE A 110 10.45 4.36 10.50
C ILE A 110 11.33 5.47 9.91
N PRO A 111 12.17 5.25 8.89
CA PRO A 111 12.91 6.33 8.24
C PRO A 111 12.01 7.40 7.63
N ALA A 112 10.89 7.02 7.00
CA ALA A 112 9.94 7.97 6.44
C ALA A 112 9.25 8.81 7.53
N ILE A 113 8.89 8.20 8.68
CA ILE A 113 8.40 8.95 9.84
C ILE A 113 9.45 9.96 10.30
N LYS A 114 10.70 9.53 10.52
CA LYS A 114 11.80 10.40 10.94
C LYS A 114 12.04 11.57 9.98
N ALA A 115 11.89 11.35 8.69
CA ALA A 115 12.09 12.38 7.67
C ALA A 115 10.95 13.40 7.58
N LYS A 116 9.70 12.97 7.80
CA LYS A 116 8.51 13.79 7.56
C LYS A 116 7.83 14.32 8.81
N TRP A 117 8.02 13.68 9.96
CA TRP A 117 7.41 14.12 11.20
C TRP A 117 7.97 15.47 11.66
N PRO A 118 7.14 16.35 12.22
CA PRO A 118 7.61 17.63 12.76
C PRO A 118 8.76 17.46 13.75
N GLN A 119 9.89 18.11 13.46
CA GLN A 119 11.15 17.86 14.18
C GLN A 119 11.13 18.37 15.63
N ASP A 120 10.30 19.36 15.93
CA ASP A 120 10.03 19.88 17.28
C ASP A 120 9.35 18.82 18.19
N GLN A 121 8.77 17.78 17.59
CA GLN A 121 8.08 16.68 18.30
C GLN A 121 8.87 15.37 18.29
N LYS A 122 10.12 15.40 17.90
CA LYS A 122 11.00 14.22 17.79
C LYS A 122 11.07 13.37 19.07
N ALA A 123 11.16 14.01 20.24
CA ALA A 123 11.27 13.31 21.53
C ALA A 123 9.93 12.83 22.09
N THR A 124 8.81 13.26 21.49
CA THR A 124 7.49 12.80 21.94
C THR A 124 7.26 11.37 21.51
N LEU A 125 6.40 10.65 22.24
CA LEU A 125 6.00 9.30 21.85
C LEU A 125 5.23 9.33 20.53
N ILE A 126 5.70 8.59 19.55
CA ILE A 126 5.03 8.33 18.26
C ILE A 126 4.66 6.86 18.23
N ARG A 127 3.40 6.55 18.03
CA ARG A 127 2.87 5.18 17.98
C ARG A 127 2.59 4.78 16.55
N ILE A 128 3.22 3.72 16.08
CA ILE A 128 2.87 3.06 14.82
C ILE A 128 1.78 2.05 15.14
N GLN A 129 0.56 2.30 14.71
CA GLN A 129 -0.58 1.44 14.96
C GLN A 129 -0.82 0.50 13.79
N GLN A 130 -0.80 -0.81 14.06
CA GLN A 130 -1.13 -1.89 13.12
C GLN A 130 -2.32 -2.70 13.64
N ASP A 131 -2.96 -3.49 12.77
CA ASP A 131 -3.96 -4.47 13.19
C ASP A 131 -3.29 -5.71 13.83
N ASN A 132 -4.11 -6.63 14.36
CA ASN A 132 -3.65 -7.86 14.99
C ASN A 132 -3.46 -9.03 14.02
N ALA A 133 -3.14 -8.80 12.75
CA ALA A 133 -2.97 -9.85 11.78
C ALA A 133 -1.73 -10.72 12.08
N ARG A 134 -1.82 -12.01 11.79
CA ARG A 134 -0.72 -12.97 12.05
C ARG A 134 0.63 -12.62 11.42
N PRO A 135 0.70 -12.02 10.21
CA PRO A 135 1.95 -11.64 9.58
C PRO A 135 2.65 -10.46 10.26
N HIS A 136 1.96 -9.72 11.14
CA HIS A 136 2.50 -8.52 11.75
C HIS A 136 3.57 -8.80 12.79
N VAL A 137 4.38 -7.79 13.04
CA VAL A 137 5.49 -7.83 13.99
C VAL A 137 4.96 -7.61 15.39
N LEU A 138 5.57 -8.24 16.38
CA LEU A 138 5.22 -8.03 17.78
C LEU A 138 5.66 -6.62 18.24
N GLU A 139 4.91 -6.04 19.17
CA GLU A 139 5.20 -4.70 19.72
C GLU A 139 6.59 -4.56 20.33
N GLU A 140 7.08 -5.65 20.92
CA GLU A 140 8.38 -5.72 21.60
C GLU A 140 9.52 -6.23 20.69
N ASP A 141 9.34 -6.20 19.36
CA ASP A 141 10.38 -6.62 18.43
C ASP A 141 11.65 -5.75 18.59
N ALA A 142 12.77 -6.41 18.88
CA ALA A 142 14.01 -5.73 19.25
C ALA A 142 14.57 -4.84 18.13
N GLU A 143 14.45 -5.29 16.86
CA GLU A 143 14.95 -4.53 15.70
C GLU A 143 14.10 -3.28 15.46
N VAL A 144 12.78 -3.41 15.54
CA VAL A 144 11.84 -2.29 15.39
C VAL A 144 12.01 -1.29 16.52
N LEU A 145 12.14 -1.75 17.76
CA LEU A 145 12.38 -0.89 18.92
C LEU A 145 13.73 -0.16 18.81
N ALA A 146 14.79 -0.83 18.39
CA ALA A 146 16.11 -0.22 18.19
C ALA A 146 16.04 0.87 17.11
N ALA A 147 15.44 0.57 15.96
CA ALA A 147 15.26 1.54 14.88
C ALA A 147 14.40 2.74 15.32
N GLY A 148 13.32 2.50 16.08
CA GLY A 148 12.43 3.53 16.59
C GLY A 148 13.05 4.47 17.62
N ARG A 149 14.04 3.99 18.37
CA ARG A 149 14.75 4.77 19.40
C ARG A 149 16.05 5.43 18.93
N ALA A 150 16.56 5.05 17.79
CA ALA A 150 17.77 5.62 17.25
C ALA A 150 17.65 7.14 17.04
N ASP A 151 18.77 7.85 17.18
CA ASP A 151 18.89 9.29 16.94
C ASP A 151 17.98 10.18 17.84
N GLY A 152 17.62 9.70 19.03
CA GLY A 152 16.81 10.46 19.99
C GLY A 152 15.29 10.49 19.67
N TRP A 153 14.82 9.60 18.78
CA TRP A 153 13.40 9.38 18.52
C TRP A 153 12.77 8.50 19.61
N ASN A 154 11.43 8.58 19.72
CA ASN A 154 10.65 7.70 20.61
C ASN A 154 9.47 7.13 19.84
N ILE A 155 9.79 6.27 18.85
CA ILE A 155 8.80 5.60 18.00
C ILE A 155 8.58 4.18 18.53
N ARG A 156 7.31 3.76 18.69
CA ARG A 156 6.93 2.42 19.16
C ARG A 156 5.87 1.82 18.28
N LEU A 157 5.90 0.51 18.13
CA LEU A 157 4.83 -0.25 17.51
C LEU A 157 3.74 -0.54 18.55
N GLU A 158 2.47 -0.46 18.15
CA GLU A 158 1.31 -0.73 18.98
C GLU A 158 0.23 -1.43 18.14
N ASN A 159 -0.38 -2.46 18.69
CA ASN A 159 -1.49 -3.14 18.04
C ASN A 159 -2.81 -2.43 18.32
N GLN A 160 -3.72 -2.46 17.38
CA GLN A 160 -5.08 -2.02 17.61
C GLN A 160 -5.75 -2.85 18.71
N PRO A 161 -6.60 -2.23 19.56
CA PRO A 161 -7.47 -2.99 20.43
C PRO A 161 -8.27 -4.01 19.63
N SER A 162 -8.42 -5.21 20.18
CA SER A 162 -9.21 -6.26 19.53
C SER A 162 -10.64 -5.78 19.25
N GLN A 163 -11.18 -6.16 18.10
CA GLN A 163 -12.55 -5.83 17.65
C GLN A 163 -12.83 -4.32 17.50
N SER A 164 -11.83 -3.53 17.11
CA SER A 164 -11.98 -2.09 16.91
C SER A 164 -11.72 -1.67 15.45
N PRO A 165 -12.53 -2.12 14.47
CA PRO A 165 -12.34 -1.78 13.06
C PRO A 165 -12.46 -0.28 12.78
N ASP A 166 -13.20 0.45 13.62
CA ASP A 166 -13.38 1.90 13.52
C ASP A 166 -12.09 2.71 13.75
N LEU A 167 -11.05 2.07 14.27
CA LEU A 167 -9.73 2.70 14.46
C LEU A 167 -8.83 2.54 13.24
N ASN A 168 -9.19 1.73 12.26
CA ASN A 168 -8.45 1.57 11.00
C ASN A 168 -8.92 2.60 9.97
N CYS A 169 -8.41 3.82 10.05
CA CYS A 169 -8.79 4.90 9.14
C CYS A 169 -8.45 4.59 7.67
N LEU A 170 -7.47 3.70 7.41
CA LEU A 170 -7.05 3.32 6.07
C LEU A 170 -8.12 2.48 5.35
N ASP A 171 -8.73 1.53 6.04
CA ASP A 171 -9.81 0.70 5.49
C ASP A 171 -11.15 1.45 5.42
N LEU A 172 -11.40 2.41 6.31
CA LEU A 172 -12.66 3.17 6.35
C LEU A 172 -12.92 4.06 5.13
N GLY A 173 -11.88 4.51 4.42
CA GLY A 173 -12.08 5.37 3.26
C GLY A 173 -10.86 5.58 2.39
N TYR A 174 -9.67 5.62 2.95
CA TYR A 174 -8.46 5.99 2.24
C TYR A 174 -8.16 5.02 1.07
N PHE A 175 -8.14 3.72 1.32
CA PHE A 175 -7.91 2.73 0.28
C PHE A 175 -9.02 2.71 -0.78
N CYS A 176 -10.26 2.99 -0.40
CA CYS A 176 -11.37 3.09 -1.34
C CYS A 176 -11.18 4.28 -2.29
N SER A 177 -10.69 5.43 -1.81
CA SER A 177 -10.42 6.59 -2.66
C SER A 177 -9.31 6.31 -3.68
N ILE A 178 -8.18 5.72 -3.25
CA ILE A 178 -7.12 5.32 -4.17
C ILE A 178 -7.62 4.31 -5.21
N GLN A 179 -8.39 3.30 -4.78
CA GLN A 179 -8.97 2.31 -5.71
C GLN A 179 -9.94 2.92 -6.70
N SER A 180 -10.70 3.94 -6.28
CA SER A 180 -11.58 4.69 -7.19
C SER A 180 -10.76 5.39 -8.27
N LEU A 181 -9.72 6.13 -7.90
CA LEU A 181 -8.84 6.81 -8.85
C LEU A 181 -8.13 5.82 -9.79
N GLN A 182 -7.59 4.73 -9.23
CA GLN A 182 -6.94 3.67 -10.02
C GLN A 182 -7.91 2.96 -10.98
N SER A 183 -9.23 2.93 -10.68
CA SER A 183 -10.22 2.32 -11.56
C SER A 183 -10.46 3.07 -12.88
N HIS A 184 -10.07 4.34 -12.95
CA HIS A 184 -10.12 5.13 -14.18
C HIS A 184 -8.97 4.82 -15.15
N THR A 185 -7.95 4.11 -14.67
CA THR A 185 -6.79 3.68 -15.44
C THR A 185 -6.92 2.19 -15.78
N SER A 186 -6.14 1.72 -16.73
CA SER A 186 -6.16 0.32 -17.16
C SER A 186 -4.73 -0.22 -17.24
N PRO A 187 -4.06 -0.42 -16.08
CA PRO A 187 -2.71 -0.94 -16.05
C PRO A 187 -2.65 -2.32 -16.72
N ARG A 188 -1.57 -2.61 -17.43
CA ARG A 188 -1.36 -3.90 -18.12
C ARG A 188 -0.31 -4.75 -17.44
N THR A 189 0.66 -4.11 -16.79
CA THR A 189 1.77 -4.76 -16.11
C THR A 189 1.72 -4.50 -14.60
N THR A 190 2.57 -5.20 -13.87
CA THR A 190 2.78 -4.98 -12.43
C THR A 190 3.38 -3.59 -12.18
N GLU A 191 4.32 -3.20 -13.02
CA GLU A 191 5.01 -1.92 -12.97
C GLU A 191 4.07 -0.75 -13.25
N ASP A 192 3.16 -0.90 -14.24
CA ASP A 192 2.12 0.11 -14.51
C ASP A 192 1.21 0.28 -13.29
N LEU A 193 0.76 -0.83 -12.69
CA LEU A 193 -0.09 -0.79 -11.50
C LEU A 193 0.61 -0.07 -10.35
N ILE A 194 1.90 -0.32 -10.12
CA ILE A 194 2.66 0.36 -9.07
C ILE A 194 2.67 1.87 -9.32
N LYS A 195 3.04 2.31 -10.52
CA LYS A 195 3.06 3.72 -10.88
C LYS A 195 1.71 4.42 -10.71
N GLU A 196 0.63 3.76 -11.13
CA GLU A 196 -0.72 4.32 -11.03
C GLU A 196 -1.20 4.48 -9.59
N VAL A 197 -0.93 3.48 -8.74
CA VAL A 197 -1.27 3.55 -7.32
C VAL A 197 -0.43 4.62 -6.61
N GLU A 198 0.84 4.78 -6.99
CA GLU A 198 1.70 5.84 -6.48
C GLU A 198 1.22 7.24 -6.91
N LEU A 199 0.77 7.41 -8.14
CA LEU A 199 0.19 8.68 -8.62
C LEU A 199 -1.14 9.00 -7.92
N ALA A 200 -1.99 8.01 -7.68
CA ALA A 200 -3.28 8.20 -7.04
C ALA A 200 -3.20 8.59 -5.55
N ARG A 201 -2.03 8.53 -4.93
CA ARG A 201 -1.81 8.91 -3.52
C ARG A 201 -1.54 10.41 -3.31
N SER A 202 -1.25 11.14 -4.41
CA SER A 202 -0.81 12.55 -4.40
C SER A 202 -1.93 13.51 -4.04
#